data_e36090526d11ef87d5169e5fd1a9627f
#
_entry.id   e36090526d11ef87d5169e5fd1a9627f
#
_cell.length_a   1.000
_cell.length_b   1.000
_cell.length_c   1.000
_cell.angle_alpha   90.00
_cell.angle_beta   90.00
_cell.angle_gamma   90.00
#
_symmetry.space_group_name_H-M   'P 1'
#
loop_
_entity.id
_entity.type
_entity.pdbx_description
1 polymer ?
#
loop_
_entity_poly.entity_id
_entity_poly.type
_entity_poly.pdbx_seq_one_letter_code
_entity_poly.pdbx_strand_id
1 'polypeptide(L)'
;MISFQVNGKPVNFDGDPEMRLLWALRDNLQLTGTKYGCGIGRCGSCTVHIDGKARRACITSVSSLEGKSVTTIEGLAGADLQLHPVQQAWLEEDVPQCGYCQPGLIMATVDFLQSHPKPSDADINANIDNLCRCGTY
;
A
#
# COMPACT_ATOMS: atom_id res chain seq x y z
N MET A 1 22.14 10.44 -2.16
CA MET A 1 21.64 9.04 -2.10
C MET A 1 20.76 8.88 -0.88
N ILE A 2 19.59 8.32 -1.04
CA ILE A 2 18.62 8.14 0.05
C ILE A 2 18.54 6.64 0.35
N SER A 3 18.73 6.28 1.61
CA SER A 3 18.76 4.88 2.04
C SER A 3 17.52 4.57 2.86
N PHE A 4 16.75 3.59 2.43
CA PHE A 4 15.56 3.10 3.12
C PHE A 4 15.37 1.62 2.85
N GLN A 5 14.36 1.01 3.46
CA GLN A 5 14.07 -0.41 3.24
C GLN A 5 12.77 -0.57 2.48
N VAL A 6 12.71 -1.55 1.60
CA VAL A 6 11.48 -1.95 0.90
C VAL A 6 11.32 -3.46 1.05
N ASN A 7 10.24 -3.86 1.69
CA ASN A 7 9.92 -5.27 1.94
C ASN A 7 11.08 -6.03 2.60
N GLY A 8 11.72 -5.38 3.58
CA GLY A 8 12.83 -5.96 4.34
C GLY A 8 14.18 -5.92 3.64
N LYS A 9 14.27 -5.36 2.45
CA LYS A 9 15.54 -5.28 1.69
C LYS A 9 16.02 -3.83 1.68
N PRO A 10 17.33 -3.59 1.90
CA PRO A 10 17.88 -2.24 1.82
C PRO A 10 17.88 -1.72 0.39
N VAL A 11 17.52 -0.46 0.22
CA VAL A 11 17.51 0.24 -1.05
C VAL A 11 18.31 1.54 -0.90
N ASN A 12 19.23 1.77 -1.82
CA ASN A 12 19.95 3.03 -1.95
C ASN A 12 19.47 3.71 -3.23
N PHE A 13 18.64 4.72 -3.06
CA PHE A 13 18.03 5.42 -4.19
C PHE A 13 18.92 6.58 -4.61
N ASP A 14 19.34 6.57 -5.87
CA ASP A 14 20.26 7.56 -6.44
C ASP A 14 19.57 8.38 -7.54
N GLY A 15 18.27 8.57 -7.44
CA GLY A 15 17.51 9.41 -8.37
C GLY A 15 17.14 10.75 -7.76
N ASP A 16 16.19 11.43 -8.39
CA ASP A 16 15.68 12.69 -7.91
C ASP A 16 15.03 12.52 -6.53
N PRO A 17 15.53 13.21 -5.48
CA PRO A 17 14.95 13.12 -4.14
C PRO A 17 13.47 13.51 -4.08
N GLU A 18 13.01 14.34 -4.99
CA GLU A 18 11.61 14.78 -5.04
C GLU A 18 10.71 13.83 -5.83
N MET A 19 11.27 12.79 -6.43
CA MET A 19 10.46 11.75 -7.09
C MET A 19 9.46 11.18 -6.11
N ARG A 20 8.24 10.95 -6.58
CA ARG A 20 7.22 10.32 -5.74
C ARG A 20 7.51 8.84 -5.57
N LEU A 21 7.26 8.33 -4.36
CA LEU A 21 7.53 6.93 -4.04
C LEU A 21 6.83 5.97 -5.00
N LEU A 22 5.62 6.31 -5.44
CA LEU A 22 4.87 5.47 -6.39
C LEU A 22 5.72 5.13 -7.63
N TRP A 23 6.37 6.13 -8.21
CA TRP A 23 7.16 5.94 -9.43
C TRP A 23 8.49 5.24 -9.14
N ALA A 24 9.12 5.55 -8.01
CA ALA A 24 10.32 4.84 -7.57
C ALA A 24 10.04 3.34 -7.42
N LEU A 25 8.90 2.97 -6.83
CA LEU A 25 8.51 1.56 -6.70
C LEU A 25 8.28 0.91 -8.05
N ARG A 26 7.51 1.55 -8.93
CA ARG A 26 7.10 0.94 -10.20
C ARG A 26 8.23 0.94 -11.24
N ASP A 27 8.93 2.05 -11.38
CA ASP A 27 9.89 2.24 -12.48
C ASP A 27 11.31 1.83 -12.10
N ASN A 28 11.76 2.18 -10.89
CA ASN A 28 13.13 1.88 -10.46
C ASN A 28 13.25 0.51 -9.80
N LEU A 29 12.28 0.12 -8.98
CA LEU A 29 12.34 -1.14 -8.24
C LEU A 29 11.50 -2.25 -8.86
N GLN A 30 10.77 -1.97 -9.92
CA GLN A 30 9.95 -2.92 -10.67
C GLN A 30 8.86 -3.60 -9.81
N LEU A 31 8.42 -2.92 -8.75
CA LEU A 31 7.34 -3.39 -7.89
C LEU A 31 6.02 -2.76 -8.36
N THR A 32 5.31 -3.45 -9.23
CA THR A 32 4.17 -2.91 -9.96
C THR A 32 2.82 -3.16 -9.29
N GLY A 33 2.80 -3.80 -8.12
CA GLY A 33 1.57 -4.06 -7.37
C GLY A 33 0.90 -2.80 -6.84
N THR A 34 1.69 -1.78 -6.48
CA THR A 34 1.20 -0.47 -6.08
C THR A 34 0.77 0.30 -7.33
N LYS A 35 -0.46 0.81 -7.35
CA LYS A 35 -1.08 1.31 -8.58
C LYS A 35 -1.25 2.83 -8.57
N TYR A 36 -1.21 3.43 -9.76
CA TYR A 36 -1.54 4.83 -9.99
C TYR A 36 -3.02 4.98 -10.32
N GLY A 37 -3.66 5.95 -9.66
CA GLY A 37 -5.04 6.33 -9.97
C GLY A 37 -5.17 7.84 -10.12
N CYS A 38 -5.32 8.59 -9.00
CA CYS A 38 -5.54 10.04 -9.03
C CYS A 38 -4.25 10.87 -9.01
N GLY A 39 -3.17 10.38 -8.41
CA GLY A 39 -1.92 11.13 -8.25
C GLY A 39 -1.96 12.24 -7.20
N ILE A 40 -3.07 12.40 -6.48
CA ILE A 40 -3.28 13.49 -5.51
C ILE A 40 -3.63 12.99 -4.12
N GLY A 41 -3.42 11.71 -3.86
CA GLY A 41 -3.64 11.12 -2.53
C GLY A 41 -5.10 10.80 -2.20
N ARG A 42 -6.01 10.78 -3.17
CA ARG A 42 -7.46 10.60 -2.94
C ARG A 42 -7.93 9.16 -3.11
N CYS A 43 -7.60 8.52 -4.23
CA CYS A 43 -8.20 7.22 -4.58
C CYS A 43 -7.68 6.06 -3.74
N GLY A 44 -6.47 6.14 -3.23
CA GLY A 44 -5.87 5.11 -2.38
C GLY A 44 -5.28 3.92 -3.10
N SER A 45 -5.31 3.86 -4.45
CA SER A 45 -4.73 2.75 -5.20
C SER A 45 -3.23 2.59 -4.99
N CYS A 46 -2.55 3.65 -4.55
CA CYS A 46 -1.12 3.68 -4.29
C CYS A 46 -0.76 3.45 -2.82
N THR A 47 -1.69 3.02 -1.98
CA THR A 47 -1.45 2.86 -0.54
C THR A 47 -0.34 1.82 -0.29
N VAL A 48 0.63 2.21 0.52
CA VAL A 48 1.71 1.36 1.04
C VAL A 48 1.80 1.59 2.55
N HIS A 49 2.63 0.78 3.23
CA HIS A 49 2.94 1.05 4.64
C HIS A 49 4.32 1.69 4.74
N ILE A 50 4.41 2.77 5.50
CA ILE A 50 5.69 3.40 5.88
C ILE A 50 5.77 3.32 7.38
N ASP A 51 6.76 2.56 7.88
CA ASP A 51 6.93 2.27 9.31
C ASP A 51 5.62 1.71 9.92
N GLY A 52 4.93 0.85 9.18
CA GLY A 52 3.72 0.19 9.61
C GLY A 52 2.43 0.99 9.46
N LYS A 53 2.49 2.20 8.91
CA LYS A 53 1.32 3.06 8.73
C LYS A 53 0.97 3.24 7.27
N ALA A 54 -0.31 3.19 6.94
CA ALA A 54 -0.80 3.40 5.58
C ALA A 54 -0.51 4.84 5.12
N ARG A 55 0.09 4.95 3.94
CA ARG A 55 0.43 6.23 3.30
C ARG A 55 0.18 6.15 1.81
N ARG A 56 -0.12 7.29 1.20
CA ARG A 56 -0.35 7.39 -0.24
C ARG A 56 0.99 7.62 -0.95
N ALA A 57 1.47 6.62 -1.70
CA ALA A 57 2.78 6.70 -2.35
C ALA A 57 2.85 7.80 -3.43
N CYS A 58 1.71 8.15 -4.03
CA CYS A 58 1.68 9.17 -5.09
C CYS A 58 1.95 10.59 -4.59
N ILE A 59 1.87 10.85 -3.28
CA ILE A 59 2.15 12.16 -2.69
C ILE A 59 3.31 12.12 -1.71
N THR A 60 4.01 10.99 -1.61
CA THR A 60 5.16 10.84 -0.72
C THR A 60 6.44 10.98 -1.53
N SER A 61 7.31 11.93 -1.18
CA SER A 61 8.61 12.07 -1.85
C SER A 61 9.61 11.07 -1.29
N VAL A 62 10.54 10.61 -2.14
CA VAL A 62 11.58 9.67 -1.73
C VAL A 62 12.48 10.30 -0.66
N SER A 63 12.70 11.61 -0.71
CA SER A 63 13.53 12.32 0.27
C SER A 63 13.03 12.17 1.71
N SER A 64 11.73 11.94 1.90
CA SER A 64 11.14 11.77 3.24
C SER A 64 11.35 10.37 3.82
N LEU A 65 11.97 9.45 3.08
CA LEU A 65 12.04 8.03 3.44
C LEU A 65 13.37 7.62 4.06
N GLU A 66 14.33 8.53 4.20
CA GLU A 66 15.63 8.21 4.77
C GLU A 66 15.48 7.49 6.11
N GLY A 67 16.06 6.30 6.22
CA GLY A 67 16.01 5.47 7.41
C GLY A 67 14.67 4.80 7.70
N LYS A 68 13.70 4.92 6.80
CA LYS A 68 12.36 4.34 7.01
C LYS A 68 12.20 3.00 6.32
N SER A 69 11.15 2.28 6.70
CA SER A 69 10.81 0.97 6.14
C SER A 69 9.49 1.06 5.39
N VAL A 70 9.52 0.68 4.11
CA VAL A 70 8.35 0.65 3.23
C VAL A 70 7.92 -0.80 3.03
N THR A 71 6.63 -1.07 3.16
CA THR A 71 6.04 -2.37 2.81
C THR A 71 5.01 -2.14 1.71
N THR A 72 5.16 -2.85 0.61
CA THR A 72 4.20 -2.85 -0.50
C THR A 72 3.35 -4.12 -0.45
N ILE A 73 2.36 -4.21 -1.36
CA ILE A 73 1.52 -5.42 -1.44
C ILE A 73 2.36 -6.67 -1.72
N GLU A 74 3.47 -6.54 -2.46
CA GLU A 74 4.37 -7.67 -2.75
C GLU A 74 5.07 -8.21 -1.50
N GLY A 75 5.22 -7.38 -0.47
CA GLY A 75 5.87 -7.79 0.77
C GLY A 75 4.92 -8.06 1.93
N LEU A 76 3.62 -8.00 1.69
CA LEU A 76 2.63 -8.21 2.76
C LEU A 76 2.57 -9.67 3.19
N ALA A 77 2.68 -10.61 2.26
CA ALA A 77 2.79 -12.03 2.57
C ALA A 77 4.12 -12.32 3.28
N GLY A 78 4.15 -13.31 4.16
CA GLY A 78 5.36 -13.70 4.87
C GLY A 78 6.43 -14.26 3.93
N ALA A 79 7.66 -14.41 4.44
CA ALA A 79 8.80 -14.92 3.67
C ALA A 79 8.55 -16.34 3.15
N ASP A 80 7.67 -17.10 3.79
CA ASP A 80 7.21 -18.43 3.39
C ASP A 80 6.08 -18.39 2.36
N LEU A 81 5.76 -17.23 1.80
CA LEU A 81 4.67 -16.97 0.87
C LEU A 81 3.28 -17.22 1.49
N GLN A 82 3.19 -17.24 2.80
CA GLN A 82 1.93 -17.36 3.49
C GLN A 82 1.18 -16.03 3.43
N LEU A 83 -0.07 -16.07 2.93
CA LEU A 83 -0.86 -14.86 2.78
C LEU A 83 -1.18 -14.23 4.15
N HIS A 84 -1.17 -12.91 4.20
CA HIS A 84 -1.68 -12.19 5.36
C HIS A 84 -3.17 -12.52 5.54
N PRO A 85 -3.68 -12.58 6.79
CA PRO A 85 -5.11 -12.90 7.02
C PRO A 85 -6.08 -12.04 6.23
N VAL A 86 -5.77 -10.76 5.99
CA VAL A 86 -6.60 -9.89 5.16
C VAL A 86 -6.61 -10.36 3.71
N GLN A 87 -5.44 -10.74 3.17
CA GLN A 87 -5.37 -11.30 1.81
C GLN A 87 -6.17 -12.60 1.70
N GLN A 88 -6.07 -13.44 2.71
CA GLN A 88 -6.82 -14.70 2.74
C GLN A 88 -8.33 -14.44 2.74
N ALA A 89 -8.79 -13.47 3.52
CA ALA A 89 -10.20 -13.09 3.55
C ALA A 89 -10.67 -12.57 2.19
N TRP A 90 -9.82 -11.79 1.49
CA TRP A 90 -10.12 -11.30 0.13
C TRP A 90 -10.36 -12.45 -0.84
N LEU A 91 -9.55 -13.52 -0.75
CA LEU A 91 -9.72 -14.70 -1.59
C LEU A 91 -10.99 -15.47 -1.22
N GLU A 92 -11.23 -15.68 0.06
CA GLU A 92 -12.39 -16.45 0.55
C GLU A 92 -13.71 -15.78 0.16
N GLU A 93 -13.77 -14.45 0.22
CA GLU A 93 -14.96 -13.69 -0.11
C GLU A 93 -15.07 -13.34 -1.61
N ASP A 94 -14.07 -13.72 -2.41
CA ASP A 94 -14.02 -13.45 -3.85
C ASP A 94 -14.28 -11.98 -4.17
N VAL A 95 -13.61 -11.07 -3.45
CA VAL A 95 -13.87 -9.64 -3.46
C VAL A 95 -13.59 -8.97 -4.81
N PRO A 96 -12.45 -9.25 -5.51
CA PRO A 96 -12.06 -8.44 -6.66
C PRO A 96 -13.01 -8.56 -7.85
N GLN A 97 -13.22 -7.44 -8.55
CA GLN A 97 -13.78 -7.43 -9.90
C GLN A 97 -12.66 -7.17 -10.89
N CYS A 98 -12.35 -5.90 -11.26
CA CYS A 98 -11.19 -5.65 -12.11
C CYS A 98 -9.85 -5.83 -11.40
N GLY A 99 -9.83 -5.72 -10.09
CA GLY A 99 -8.64 -5.93 -9.25
C GLY A 99 -7.72 -4.73 -9.11
N TYR A 100 -7.93 -3.65 -9.85
CA TYR A 100 -6.97 -2.54 -9.90
C TYR A 100 -6.80 -1.81 -8.57
N CYS A 101 -7.91 -1.57 -7.86
CA CYS A 101 -7.90 -0.86 -6.56
C CYS A 101 -7.54 -1.78 -5.38
N GLN A 102 -7.48 -3.10 -5.58
CA GLN A 102 -7.44 -4.04 -4.48
C GLN A 102 -6.13 -4.03 -3.69
N PRO A 103 -4.95 -3.91 -4.31
CA PRO A 103 -3.72 -3.79 -3.52
C PRO A 103 -3.76 -2.63 -2.53
N GLY A 104 -4.22 -1.46 -2.96
CA GLY A 104 -4.35 -0.30 -2.09
C GLY A 104 -5.39 -0.50 -1.00
N LEU A 105 -6.54 -1.09 -1.34
CA LEU A 105 -7.59 -1.41 -0.36
C LEU A 105 -7.09 -2.39 0.71
N ILE A 106 -6.38 -3.44 0.30
CA ILE A 106 -5.83 -4.43 1.23
C ILE A 106 -4.84 -3.75 2.18
N MET A 107 -3.92 -2.94 1.65
CA MET A 107 -2.93 -2.25 2.48
C MET A 107 -3.59 -1.29 3.48
N ALA A 108 -4.61 -0.55 3.04
CA ALA A 108 -5.36 0.35 3.92
C ALA A 108 -6.10 -0.44 5.01
N THR A 109 -6.69 -1.58 4.66
CA THR A 109 -7.43 -2.42 5.59
C THR A 109 -6.52 -3.03 6.65
N VAL A 110 -5.32 -3.46 6.28
CA VAL A 110 -4.35 -4.02 7.25
C VAL A 110 -4.02 -3.00 8.33
N ASP A 111 -3.70 -1.76 7.95
CA ASP A 111 -3.42 -0.70 8.92
C ASP A 111 -4.65 -0.37 9.77
N PHE A 112 -5.80 -0.25 9.13
CA PHE A 112 -7.06 0.04 9.82
C PHE A 112 -7.36 -0.99 10.91
N LEU A 113 -7.20 -2.28 10.62
CA LEU A 113 -7.48 -3.35 11.59
C LEU A 113 -6.49 -3.39 12.74
N GLN A 114 -5.28 -2.86 12.59
CA GLN A 114 -4.34 -2.73 13.71
C GLN A 114 -4.84 -1.74 14.75
N SER A 115 -5.53 -0.69 14.33
CA SER A 115 -6.12 0.33 15.22
C SER A 115 -7.54 -0.04 15.68
N HIS A 116 -8.26 -0.83 14.87
CA HIS A 116 -9.66 -1.21 15.12
C HIS A 116 -9.82 -2.72 14.98
N PRO A 117 -9.37 -3.53 15.99
CA PRO A 117 -9.39 -4.99 15.87
C PRO A 117 -10.79 -5.60 15.70
N LYS A 118 -11.81 -4.90 16.16
CA LYS A 118 -13.22 -5.33 16.04
C LYS A 118 -14.06 -4.14 15.55
N PRO A 119 -13.91 -3.73 14.29
CA PRO A 119 -14.60 -2.55 13.79
C PRO A 119 -16.09 -2.80 13.59
N SER A 120 -16.88 -1.76 13.83
CA SER A 120 -18.28 -1.73 13.40
C SER A 120 -18.35 -1.30 11.93
N ASP A 121 -19.51 -1.47 11.31
CA ASP A 121 -19.73 -0.96 9.94
C ASP A 121 -19.52 0.55 9.88
N ALA A 122 -19.92 1.29 10.91
CA ALA A 122 -19.70 2.73 10.98
C ALA A 122 -18.21 3.08 11.01
N ASP A 123 -17.38 2.30 11.74
CA ASP A 123 -15.93 2.50 11.78
C ASP A 123 -15.32 2.27 10.40
N ILE A 124 -15.74 1.22 9.71
CA ILE A 124 -15.26 0.90 8.36
C ILE A 124 -15.60 2.04 7.41
N ASN A 125 -16.86 2.47 7.41
CA ASN A 125 -17.32 3.54 6.52
C ASN A 125 -16.62 4.87 6.78
N ALA A 126 -16.23 5.14 8.03
CA ALA A 126 -15.58 6.39 8.41
C ALA A 126 -14.07 6.40 8.06
N ASN A 127 -13.42 5.24 7.97
CA ASN A 127 -11.96 5.16 7.90
C ASN A 127 -11.42 4.60 6.59
N ILE A 128 -12.18 3.77 5.88
CA ILE A 128 -11.77 3.22 4.59
C ILE A 128 -12.38 4.10 3.49
N ASP A 129 -11.55 4.96 2.91
CA ASP A 129 -11.96 5.92 1.91
C ASP A 129 -11.39 5.65 0.52
N ASN A 130 -10.74 4.51 0.33
CA ASN A 130 -10.23 4.08 -0.96
C ASN A 130 -11.38 3.93 -1.97
N LEU A 131 -11.11 4.29 -3.23
CA LEU A 131 -12.13 4.26 -4.27
C LEU A 131 -12.04 2.98 -5.08
N CYS A 132 -13.20 2.44 -5.44
CA CYS A 132 -13.34 1.30 -6.32
C CYS A 132 -14.38 1.64 -7.41
N ARG A 133 -13.94 1.67 -8.67
CA ARG A 133 -14.85 1.97 -9.78
C ARG A 133 -15.91 0.89 -9.98
N CYS A 134 -15.56 -0.36 -9.67
CA CYS A 134 -16.47 -1.50 -9.79
C CYS A 134 -17.42 -1.63 -8.59
N GLY A 135 -17.15 -0.95 -7.49
CA GLY A 135 -18.02 -0.96 -6.31
C GLY A 135 -17.88 -2.17 -5.40
N THR A 136 -16.64 -2.66 -5.20
CA THR A 136 -16.37 -3.84 -4.35
C THR A 136 -16.48 -3.55 -2.85
N TYR A 137 -16.96 -2.37 -2.48
CA TYR A 137 -17.06 -1.96 -1.09
C TYR A 137 -17.81 -2.98 -0.24
#